data_766d9660f2d9a09c31aa79086cdade38
#
_entry.id   766d9660f2d9a09c31aa79086cdade38
#
_cell.length_a   1.000
_cell.length_b   1.000
_cell.length_c   1.000
_cell.angle_alpha   90.00
_cell.angle_beta   90.00
_cell.angle_gamma   90.00
#
_symmetry.space_group_name_H-M   'P 1'
#
loop_
_entity.id
_entity.type
_entity.pdbx_description
1 polymer ?
#
loop_
_entity_poly.entity_id
_entity_poly.type
_entity_poly.pdbx_seq_one_letter_code
_entity_poly.pdbx_strand_id
1 'polypeptide(L)'
;MADFVLNDRVKETTTSTGTGTIQLAGAETGFDTFVAGVGNGKETFYSIFGISGSEFEVGRGTVTDSSPDTLSRTTVFSSSNSDNLVDFSAGTKIVICCLPAKQTP
;
A
#
# COMPACT_ATOMS: atom_id res chain seq x y z
N MET A 1 17.60 4.67 -9.65
CA MET A 1 16.40 5.24 -9.00
C MET A 1 15.17 4.61 -9.60
N ALA A 2 14.24 4.15 -8.79
CA ALA A 2 13.00 3.57 -9.29
C ALA A 2 12.09 4.68 -9.87
N ASP A 3 11.40 4.36 -10.94
CA ASP A 3 10.36 5.24 -11.47
C ASP A 3 9.20 5.33 -10.50
N PHE A 4 8.55 6.48 -10.48
CA PHE A 4 7.37 6.71 -9.67
C PHE A 4 6.13 6.70 -10.56
N VAL A 5 5.14 5.88 -10.20
CA VAL A 5 3.93 5.69 -11.00
C VAL A 5 2.69 5.77 -10.12
N LEU A 6 1.72 6.58 -10.54
CA LEU A 6 0.36 6.56 -9.98
C LEU A 6 -0.59 6.09 -11.06
N ASN A 7 -1.60 5.34 -10.68
CA ASN A 7 -2.63 4.91 -11.62
C ASN A 7 -3.95 4.76 -10.90
N ASP A 8 -5.03 4.82 -11.68
CA ASP A 8 -6.39 4.68 -11.17
C ASP A 8 -6.75 3.21 -11.00
N ARG A 9 -7.66 2.93 -10.07
CA ARG A 9 -8.26 1.61 -9.91
C ARG A 9 -7.23 0.53 -9.54
N VAL A 10 -6.18 0.89 -8.81
CA VAL A 10 -5.19 -0.06 -8.28
C VAL A 10 -5.50 -0.28 -6.81
N LYS A 11 -5.95 -1.49 -6.47
CA LYS A 11 -6.38 -1.81 -5.11
C LYS A 11 -6.29 -3.31 -4.89
N GLU A 12 -5.63 -3.69 -3.82
CA GLU A 12 -5.53 -5.08 -3.40
C GLU A 12 -5.87 -5.20 -1.92
N THR A 13 -6.01 -6.43 -1.45
CA THR A 13 -6.15 -6.71 -0.03
C THR A 13 -4.84 -7.23 0.53
N THR A 14 -4.70 -7.16 1.84
CA THR A 14 -3.58 -7.77 2.55
C THR A 14 -4.04 -8.24 3.93
N THR A 15 -3.43 -9.32 4.42
CA THR A 15 -3.58 -9.77 5.79
C THR A 15 -2.27 -9.65 6.57
N SER A 16 -1.27 -9.00 6.00
CA SER A 16 0.03 -8.81 6.65
C SER A 16 -0.12 -8.07 7.97
N THR A 17 0.67 -8.47 8.95
CA THR A 17 0.75 -7.83 10.26
C THR A 17 2.14 -7.25 10.46
N GLY A 18 2.31 -6.43 11.49
CA GLY A 18 3.61 -5.87 11.83
C GLY A 18 3.96 -4.63 11.03
N THR A 19 5.25 -4.28 11.05
CA THR A 19 5.78 -3.05 10.46
C THR A 19 6.57 -3.28 9.17
N GLY A 20 6.69 -4.52 8.72
CA GLY A 20 7.50 -4.87 7.55
C GLY A 20 6.77 -4.69 6.23
N THR A 21 7.44 -5.17 5.18
CA THR A 21 6.86 -5.20 3.83
C THR A 21 5.55 -5.98 3.84
N ILE A 22 4.53 -5.45 3.16
CA ILE A 22 3.23 -6.13 3.10
C ILE A 22 3.15 -7.04 1.89
N GLN A 23 2.44 -8.17 2.07
CA GLN A 23 2.15 -9.12 1.01
C GLN A 23 0.79 -8.77 0.42
N LEU A 24 0.74 -8.62 -0.90
CA LEU A 24 -0.49 -8.27 -1.60
C LEU A 24 -1.23 -9.55 -1.96
N ALA A 25 -2.51 -9.61 -1.65
CA ALA A 25 -3.30 -10.83 -1.76
C ALA A 25 -4.17 -10.89 -3.02
N GLY A 26 -4.10 -9.87 -3.86
CA GLY A 26 -4.83 -9.83 -5.13
C GLY A 26 -5.84 -8.70 -5.19
N ALA A 27 -6.18 -8.31 -6.42
CA ALA A 27 -7.11 -7.22 -6.67
C ALA A 27 -8.55 -7.67 -6.50
N GLU A 28 -9.40 -6.76 -6.03
CA GLU A 28 -10.84 -6.96 -6.02
C GLU A 28 -11.40 -6.78 -7.43
N THR A 29 -12.60 -7.32 -7.67
CA THR A 29 -13.26 -7.20 -8.97
C THR A 29 -13.39 -5.72 -9.37
N GLY A 30 -12.97 -5.39 -10.58
CA GLY A 30 -13.01 -4.03 -11.09
C GLY A 30 -11.78 -3.21 -10.79
N PHE A 31 -10.76 -3.81 -10.14
CA PHE A 31 -9.50 -3.14 -9.82
C PHE A 31 -8.32 -3.90 -10.42
N ASP A 32 -7.20 -3.20 -10.57
CA ASP A 32 -5.94 -3.79 -11.00
C ASP A 32 -5.05 -4.12 -9.80
N THR A 33 -4.16 -5.08 -9.98
CA THR A 33 -3.09 -5.32 -9.01
C THR A 33 -2.06 -4.18 -9.09
N PHE A 34 -1.28 -4.02 -8.05
CA PHE A 34 -0.18 -3.05 -8.05
C PHE A 34 0.85 -3.37 -9.15
N VAL A 35 1.11 -4.66 -9.39
CA VAL A 35 2.03 -5.04 -10.47
C VAL A 35 1.48 -4.64 -11.83
N ALA A 36 0.19 -4.83 -12.08
CA ALA A 36 -0.42 -4.47 -13.37
C ALA A 36 -0.54 -2.96 -13.55
N GLY A 37 -0.94 -2.23 -12.51
CA GLY A 37 -1.21 -0.80 -12.61
C GLY A 37 0.01 0.09 -12.38
N VAL A 38 0.90 -0.31 -11.49
CA VAL A 38 2.12 0.46 -11.16
C VAL A 38 3.33 -0.14 -11.85
N GLY A 39 3.58 -1.41 -11.65
CA GLY A 39 4.68 -2.12 -12.29
C GLY A 39 5.74 -2.59 -11.31
N ASN A 40 6.37 -3.71 -11.66
CA ASN A 40 7.45 -4.29 -10.87
C ASN A 40 8.64 -3.33 -10.75
N GLY A 41 9.11 -3.12 -9.53
CA GLY A 41 10.25 -2.26 -9.25
C GLY A 41 9.93 -0.77 -9.22
N LYS A 42 8.68 -0.39 -9.44
CA LYS A 42 8.27 1.01 -9.45
C LYS A 42 7.83 1.44 -8.06
N GLU A 43 8.01 2.73 -7.75
CA GLU A 43 7.51 3.32 -6.51
C GLU A 43 6.14 3.91 -6.74
N THR A 44 5.33 3.94 -5.68
CA THR A 44 4.02 4.55 -5.72
C THR A 44 3.61 5.05 -4.34
N PHE A 45 2.56 5.84 -4.30
CA PHE A 45 1.89 6.18 -3.04
C PHE A 45 0.82 5.14 -2.75
N TYR A 46 0.60 4.90 -1.45
CA TYR A 46 -0.40 3.95 -1.01
C TYR A 46 -1.16 4.46 0.20
N SER A 47 -2.34 3.91 0.42
CA SER A 47 -3.07 4.01 1.67
C SER A 47 -3.47 2.61 2.09
N ILE A 48 -3.17 2.25 3.34
CA ILE A 48 -3.54 0.96 3.93
C ILE A 48 -4.50 1.24 5.07
N PHE A 49 -5.60 0.51 5.11
CA PHE A 49 -6.54 0.66 6.24
C PHE A 49 -7.28 -0.66 6.46
N GLY A 50 -7.62 -0.92 7.73
CA GLY A 50 -8.41 -2.10 8.08
C GLY A 50 -9.85 -1.96 7.62
N ILE A 51 -10.49 -3.08 7.28
CA ILE A 51 -11.92 -3.10 6.98
C ILE A 51 -12.72 -2.73 8.23
N SER A 52 -12.20 -3.14 9.39
CA SER A 52 -12.75 -2.75 10.68
C SER A 52 -11.63 -2.21 11.55
N GLY A 53 -11.96 -1.34 12.50
CA GLY A 53 -10.97 -0.72 13.36
C GLY A 53 -10.49 0.62 12.80
N SER A 54 -9.45 1.17 13.42
CA SER A 54 -9.00 2.53 13.16
C SER A 54 -7.54 2.63 12.67
N GLU A 55 -6.88 1.49 12.46
CA GLU A 55 -5.50 1.50 11.98
C GLU A 55 -5.45 1.94 10.52
N PHE A 56 -4.56 2.86 10.20
CA PHE A 56 -4.31 3.28 8.83
C PHE A 56 -2.87 3.78 8.66
N GLU A 57 -2.40 3.74 7.42
CA GLU A 57 -1.08 4.27 7.08
C GLU A 57 -1.11 4.75 5.63
N VAL A 58 -0.59 5.95 5.40
CA VAL A 58 -0.45 6.54 4.06
C VAL A 58 1.03 6.79 3.84
N GLY A 59 1.55 6.32 2.72
CA GLY A 59 2.98 6.44 2.48
C GLY A 59 3.39 6.18 1.06
N ARG A 60 4.67 5.87 0.91
CA ARG A 60 5.34 5.58 -0.35
C ARG A 60 6.15 4.32 -0.22
N GLY A 61 6.10 3.48 -1.24
CA GLY A 61 6.84 2.23 -1.26
C GLY A 61 7.09 1.72 -2.66
N THR A 62 7.76 0.58 -2.75
CA THR A 62 8.14 -0.06 -4.00
C THR A 62 7.36 -1.36 -4.18
N VAL A 63 6.82 -1.53 -5.39
CA VAL A 63 6.09 -2.74 -5.79
C VAL A 63 7.08 -3.79 -6.27
N THR A 64 6.92 -5.02 -5.83
CA THR A 64 7.74 -6.15 -6.28
C THR A 64 6.84 -7.28 -6.76
N ASP A 65 7.08 -7.72 -8.00
CA ASP A 65 6.40 -8.86 -8.60
C ASP A 65 7.03 -10.15 -8.07
N SER A 66 6.30 -10.87 -7.26
CA SER A 66 6.76 -12.12 -6.66
C SER A 66 5.56 -12.99 -6.33
N SER A 67 5.75 -14.04 -5.55
CA SER A 67 4.68 -14.95 -5.13
C SER A 67 4.68 -15.09 -3.62
N PRO A 68 3.91 -14.25 -2.90
CA PRO A 68 3.00 -13.20 -3.39
C PRO A 68 3.73 -11.91 -3.74
N ASP A 69 3.08 -11.05 -4.54
CA ASP A 69 3.57 -9.69 -4.79
C ASP A 69 3.68 -8.94 -3.47
N THR A 70 4.59 -7.96 -3.41
CA THR A 70 4.81 -7.19 -2.18
C THR A 70 4.83 -5.69 -2.45
N LEU A 71 4.59 -4.93 -1.38
CA LEU A 71 4.73 -3.48 -1.36
C LEU A 71 5.54 -3.11 -0.12
N SER A 72 6.67 -2.45 -0.33
CA SER A 72 7.47 -1.96 0.79
C SER A 72 6.84 -0.71 1.39
N ARG A 73 7.23 -0.37 2.61
CA ARG A 73 6.71 0.80 3.33
C ARG A 73 7.89 1.71 3.66
N THR A 74 8.37 2.40 2.63
CA THR A 74 9.64 3.13 2.69
C THR A 74 9.51 4.44 3.46
N THR A 75 8.43 5.20 3.20
CA THR A 75 8.21 6.50 3.83
C THR A 75 6.75 6.59 4.25
N VAL A 76 6.49 6.98 5.49
CA VAL A 76 5.14 7.18 6.00
C VAL A 76 4.87 8.67 6.09
N PHE A 77 3.76 9.12 5.50
CA PHE A 77 3.35 10.52 5.54
C PHE A 77 2.31 10.79 6.63
N SER A 78 1.43 9.82 6.87
CA SER A 78 0.35 9.96 7.84
C SER A 78 -0.06 8.58 8.32
N SER A 79 -0.29 8.42 9.62
CA SER A 79 -0.73 7.13 10.14
C SER A 79 -1.43 7.26 11.48
N SER A 80 -2.09 6.19 11.87
CA SER A 80 -2.73 6.08 13.17
C SER A 80 -1.71 5.89 14.32
N ASN A 81 -0.43 5.76 13.98
CA ASN A 81 0.65 5.64 14.96
C ASN A 81 1.52 6.91 14.94
N SER A 82 0.90 8.07 15.12
CA SER A 82 1.59 9.36 15.16
C SER A 82 2.49 9.57 13.93
N ASP A 83 1.99 9.18 12.76
CA ASP A 83 2.66 9.31 11.45
C ASP A 83 3.93 8.47 11.33
N ASN A 84 4.05 7.43 12.14
CA ASN A 84 5.09 6.41 12.02
C ASN A 84 4.52 5.12 11.44
N LEU A 85 5.38 4.15 11.15
CA LEU A 85 4.95 2.82 10.72
C LEU A 85 3.95 2.23 11.70
N VAL A 86 2.90 1.63 11.16
CA VAL A 86 1.87 0.98 11.96
C VAL A 86 2.21 -0.50 12.09
N ASP A 87 2.16 -1.00 13.32
CA ASP A 87 2.22 -2.44 13.60
C ASP A 87 0.80 -2.99 13.42
N PHE A 88 0.48 -3.35 12.17
CA PHE A 88 -0.90 -3.74 11.84
C PHE A 88 -1.30 -5.02 12.55
N SER A 89 -2.51 -4.99 13.08
CA SER A 89 -3.14 -6.14 13.72
C SER A 89 -3.62 -7.15 12.69
N ALA A 90 -3.97 -8.34 13.15
CA ALA A 90 -4.55 -9.37 12.29
C ALA A 90 -5.86 -8.89 11.67
N GLY A 91 -6.20 -9.43 10.51
CA GLY A 91 -7.41 -9.11 9.77
C GLY A 91 -7.13 -8.59 8.37
N THR A 92 -8.17 -8.54 7.56
CA THR A 92 -8.05 -8.07 6.19
C THR A 92 -7.97 -6.55 6.15
N LYS A 93 -7.02 -6.05 5.36
CA LYS A 93 -6.84 -4.62 5.13
C LYS A 93 -6.94 -4.33 3.64
N ILE A 94 -7.29 -3.11 3.31
CA ILE A 94 -7.32 -2.60 1.95
C ILE A 94 -6.03 -1.84 1.70
N VAL A 95 -5.43 -2.06 0.53
CA VAL A 95 -4.26 -1.31 0.05
C VAL A 95 -4.65 -0.68 -1.27
N ILE A 96 -4.65 0.64 -1.34
CA ILE A 96 -5.05 1.36 -2.54
C ILE A 96 -3.98 2.36 -2.95
N CYS A 97 -3.75 2.49 -4.26
CA CYS A 97 -2.91 3.53 -4.84
C CYS A 97 -3.67 4.85 -4.80
N CYS A 98 -3.06 5.88 -4.25
CA CYS A 98 -3.72 7.18 -4.11
C CYS A 98 -2.69 8.31 -4.10
N LEU A 99 -3.15 9.55 -4.25
CA LEU A 99 -2.31 10.73 -4.05
C LEU A 99 -2.55 11.25 -2.63
N PRO A 100 -1.57 11.11 -1.72
CA PRO A 100 -1.74 11.59 -0.35
C PRO A 100 -1.90 13.10 -0.30
N ALA A 101 -2.77 13.57 0.59
CA ALA A 101 -3.00 15.00 0.73
C ALA A 101 -1.71 15.77 1.06
N LYS A 102 -0.83 15.18 1.87
CA LYS A 102 0.44 15.81 2.23
C LYS A 102 1.43 15.93 1.08
N GLN A 103 1.15 15.30 -0.06
CA GLN A 103 2.00 15.34 -1.25
C GLN A 103 1.39 16.21 -2.35
N THR A 104 0.24 16.84 -2.13
CA THR A 104 -0.35 17.78 -3.08
C THR A 104 0.23 19.19 -2.87
N PRO A 105 0.35 19.98 -3.95
CA PRO A 105 0.81 21.36 -3.81
C PRO A 105 -0.17 22.23 -3.02
#